data_d42e77eef4892135a27f7dabc93f327c
#
_entry.id   d42e77eef4892135a27f7dabc93f327c
#
_cell.length_a   1.000
_cell.length_b   1.000
_cell.length_c   1.000
_cell.angle_alpha   90.00
_cell.angle_beta   90.00
_cell.angle_gamma   90.00
#
_symmetry.space_group_name_H-M   'P 1'
#
loop_
_entity.id
_entity.type
_entity.pdbx_description
1 polymer ?
#
loop_
_entity_poly.entity_id
_entity_poly.type
_entity_poly.pdbx_seq_one_letter_code
_entity_poly.pdbx_strand_id
1 'polypeptide(L)'
;SLTLAHVFASSGLAGLTFMPEIMDPFVGILISVFFYAIGGGLLEVLVSPAVEACPTKNKEGFMSLLHSFYCWGWAVVIAVSTAFFFFFGTENWKILTLIWAAFPILNMIYFMFVPVFSPEDEEGGMSLKSLFGHKSFWLLFAMMFVAGACELAISQWASTFAEMSLGVSKAVGDMAGPFSFAVLMGTSRLLYSRLSKKLDLNVAMFISGILCITGYLLTSLPQNRIVNLVGVGICGFSVGVLWPGTYSLATKSIKGGGTKMFSLLAFAGDIGCASGPAFLGFISSAAG
;
A
#
# COMPACT_ATOMS: atom_id res chain seq x y z
N SER A 1 -15.13 12.33 -8.16
CA SER A 1 -13.92 11.88 -8.13
C SER A 1 -13.07 12.01 -6.90
N LEU A 2 -11.93 12.66 -6.87
CA LEU A 2 -11.06 12.72 -5.69
C LEU A 2 -11.75 13.29 -4.45
N THR A 3 -12.53 14.36 -4.58
CA THR A 3 -13.32 14.91 -3.47
C THR A 3 -14.26 13.87 -2.85
N LEU A 4 -14.96 13.09 -3.69
CA LEU A 4 -15.86 12.03 -3.23
C LEU A 4 -15.11 10.92 -2.49
N ALA A 5 -13.92 10.56 -2.94
CA ALA A 5 -13.06 9.58 -2.26
C ALA A 5 -12.71 10.03 -0.84
N HIS A 6 -12.38 11.33 -0.66
CA HIS A 6 -12.11 11.89 0.65
C HIS A 6 -13.35 12.00 1.55
N VAL A 7 -14.55 12.21 0.96
CA VAL A 7 -15.82 12.14 1.71
C VAL A 7 -16.02 10.73 2.29
N PHE A 8 -15.83 9.68 1.48
CA PHE A 8 -15.93 8.30 1.97
C PHE A 8 -14.88 7.98 3.03
N ALA A 9 -13.62 8.35 2.79
CA ALA A 9 -12.53 8.10 3.74
C ALA A 9 -12.78 8.79 5.09
N SER A 10 -13.16 10.08 5.08
CA SER A 10 -13.44 10.82 6.31
C SER A 10 -14.69 10.31 7.03
N SER A 11 -15.75 9.97 6.29
CA SER A 11 -16.98 9.40 6.87
C SER A 11 -16.70 8.07 7.54
N GLY A 12 -15.89 7.21 6.93
CA GLY A 12 -15.49 5.93 7.51
C GLY A 12 -14.64 6.09 8.77
N LEU A 13 -13.60 6.94 8.74
CA LEU A 13 -12.76 7.20 9.91
C LEU A 13 -13.53 7.83 11.07
N ALA A 14 -14.38 8.82 10.81
CA ALA A 14 -15.27 9.38 11.82
C ALA A 14 -16.30 8.35 12.30
N GLY A 15 -16.82 7.55 11.38
CA GLY A 15 -17.76 6.48 11.66
C GLY A 15 -17.25 5.48 12.70
N LEU A 16 -15.94 5.16 12.68
CA LEU A 16 -15.33 4.29 13.69
C LEU A 16 -15.55 4.81 15.13
N THR A 17 -15.65 6.12 15.33
CA THR A 17 -15.93 6.70 16.64
C THR A 17 -17.41 6.59 17.04
N PHE A 18 -18.33 6.84 16.11
CA PHE A 18 -19.73 7.04 16.42
C PHE A 18 -20.62 5.81 16.19
N MET A 19 -20.36 5.05 15.10
CA MET A 19 -21.21 3.91 14.72
C MET A 19 -21.28 2.79 15.79
N PRO A 20 -20.16 2.41 16.44
CA PRO A 20 -20.20 1.40 17.50
C PRO A 20 -21.00 1.81 18.76
N GLU A 21 -21.34 3.11 18.91
CA GLU A 21 -22.15 3.60 20.04
C GLU A 21 -23.65 3.57 19.76
N ILE A 22 -24.04 3.64 18.49
CA ILE A 22 -25.47 3.76 18.10
C ILE A 22 -26.05 2.45 17.57
N MET A 23 -25.23 1.42 17.36
CA MET A 23 -25.62 0.10 16.89
C MET A 23 -24.73 -0.98 17.49
N ASP A 24 -24.94 -2.25 17.11
CA ASP A 24 -24.01 -3.32 17.50
C ASP A 24 -22.57 -2.93 17.16
N PRO A 25 -21.62 -2.97 18.10
CA PRO A 25 -20.27 -2.46 17.91
C PRO A 25 -19.53 -3.09 16.73
N PHE A 26 -19.70 -4.40 16.51
CA PHE A 26 -19.08 -5.09 15.39
C PHE A 26 -19.64 -4.61 14.05
N VAL A 27 -20.95 -4.49 13.94
CA VAL A 27 -21.62 -3.99 12.73
C VAL A 27 -21.24 -2.53 12.47
N GLY A 28 -21.17 -1.69 13.52
CA GLY A 28 -20.75 -0.29 13.42
C GLY A 28 -19.33 -0.14 12.89
N ILE A 29 -18.39 -0.95 13.40
CA ILE A 29 -16.99 -0.98 12.89
C ILE A 29 -16.98 -1.45 11.43
N LEU A 30 -17.69 -2.52 11.09
CA LEU A 30 -17.72 -3.08 9.75
C LEU A 30 -18.23 -2.07 8.70
N ILE A 31 -19.32 -1.37 9.00
CA ILE A 31 -19.86 -0.31 8.14
C ILE A 31 -18.84 0.82 7.98
N SER A 32 -18.22 1.26 9.06
CA SER A 32 -17.22 2.34 9.03
C SER A 32 -16.00 1.96 8.20
N VAL A 33 -15.48 0.75 8.36
CA VAL A 33 -14.38 0.21 7.55
C VAL A 33 -14.77 0.09 6.08
N PHE A 34 -16.01 -0.30 5.77
CA PHE A 34 -16.51 -0.38 4.39
C PHE A 34 -16.47 1.01 3.70
N PHE A 35 -16.95 2.05 4.37
CA PHE A 35 -16.87 3.42 3.84
C PHE A 35 -15.43 3.88 3.67
N TYR A 36 -14.58 3.65 4.66
CA TYR A 36 -13.16 3.97 4.60
C TYR A 36 -12.46 3.25 3.42
N ALA A 37 -12.75 1.96 3.23
CA ALA A 37 -12.19 1.15 2.16
C ALA A 37 -12.61 1.65 0.78
N ILE A 38 -13.88 2.05 0.59
CA ILE A 38 -14.33 2.68 -0.66
C ILE A 38 -13.53 3.95 -0.94
N GLY A 39 -13.32 4.79 0.08
CA GLY A 39 -12.53 6.01 -0.06
C GLY A 39 -11.09 5.73 -0.48
N GLY A 40 -10.43 4.76 0.18
CA GLY A 40 -9.07 4.32 -0.13
C GLY A 40 -8.94 3.76 -1.54
N GLY A 41 -9.81 2.83 -1.92
CA GLY A 41 -9.81 2.22 -3.26
C GLY A 41 -10.07 3.23 -4.38
N LEU A 42 -10.97 4.21 -4.17
CA LEU A 42 -11.17 5.29 -5.13
C LEU A 42 -9.92 6.16 -5.30
N LEU A 43 -9.21 6.49 -4.22
CA LEU A 43 -7.95 7.24 -4.30
C LEU A 43 -6.90 6.46 -5.09
N GLU A 44 -6.72 5.20 -4.77
CA GLU A 44 -5.74 4.33 -5.42
C GLU A 44 -5.96 4.23 -6.93
N VAL A 45 -7.19 4.00 -7.36
CA VAL A 45 -7.56 3.89 -8.78
C VAL A 45 -7.41 5.22 -9.53
N LEU A 46 -7.61 6.37 -8.87
CA LEU A 46 -7.61 7.68 -9.52
C LEU A 46 -6.24 8.33 -9.57
N VAL A 47 -5.38 8.10 -8.57
CA VAL A 47 -4.13 8.85 -8.41
C VAL A 47 -3.05 8.39 -9.40
N SER A 48 -2.92 7.09 -9.62
CA SER A 48 -1.91 6.55 -10.55
C SER A 48 -2.15 6.95 -12.01
N PRO A 49 -3.37 6.88 -12.58
CA PRO A 49 -3.66 7.42 -13.91
C PRO A 49 -3.47 8.94 -14.01
N ALA A 50 -3.82 9.69 -12.95
CA ALA A 50 -3.62 11.13 -12.94
C ALA A 50 -2.14 11.52 -13.02
N VAL A 51 -1.26 10.79 -12.33
CA VAL A 51 0.19 10.99 -12.42
C VAL A 51 0.73 10.52 -13.79
N GLU A 52 0.20 9.45 -14.35
CA GLU A 52 0.56 9.02 -15.72
C GLU A 52 0.18 10.07 -16.75
N ALA A 53 -0.92 10.80 -16.59
CA ALA A 53 -1.33 11.89 -17.47
C ALA A 53 -0.47 13.16 -17.35
N CYS A 54 0.28 13.33 -16.25
CA CYS A 54 1.13 14.50 -16.04
C CYS A 54 2.20 14.63 -17.14
N PRO A 55 2.49 15.84 -17.66
CA PRO A 55 3.49 16.07 -18.69
C PRO A 55 4.91 15.94 -18.13
N THR A 56 5.42 14.73 -18.02
CA THR A 56 6.79 14.45 -17.54
C THR A 56 7.54 13.53 -18.53
N LYS A 57 8.86 13.75 -18.66
CA LYS A 57 9.75 12.88 -19.45
C LYS A 57 10.20 11.63 -18.68
N ASN A 58 9.92 11.54 -17.38
CA ASN A 58 10.31 10.44 -16.50
C ASN A 58 9.10 9.83 -15.82
N LYS A 59 8.23 9.18 -16.58
CA LYS A 59 6.98 8.57 -16.07
C LYS A 59 7.25 7.56 -14.96
N GLU A 60 8.21 6.66 -15.13
CA GLU A 60 8.55 5.63 -14.16
C GLU A 60 9.03 6.21 -12.83
N GLY A 61 9.95 7.19 -12.90
CA GLY A 61 10.44 7.88 -11.71
C GLY A 61 9.32 8.65 -10.99
N PHE A 62 8.40 9.25 -11.74
CA PHE A 62 7.26 9.98 -11.17
C PHE A 62 6.24 9.03 -10.53
N MET A 63 5.98 7.88 -11.14
CA MET A 63 5.11 6.83 -10.58
C MET A 63 5.70 6.29 -9.27
N SER A 64 7.00 5.99 -9.25
CA SER A 64 7.68 5.53 -8.05
C SER A 64 7.70 6.60 -6.94
N LEU A 65 7.88 7.88 -7.30
CA LEU A 65 7.81 8.99 -6.36
C LEU A 65 6.42 9.12 -5.72
N LEU A 66 5.35 9.06 -6.54
CA LEU A 66 3.97 9.07 -6.05
C LEU A 66 3.77 7.99 -4.98
N HIS A 67 4.09 6.76 -5.31
CA HIS A 67 3.91 5.64 -4.40
C HIS A 67 4.85 5.69 -3.18
N SER A 68 5.94 6.47 -3.21
CA SER A 68 6.76 6.69 -2.01
C SER A 68 6.01 7.46 -0.92
N PHE A 69 5.12 8.39 -1.28
CA PHE A 69 4.32 9.14 -0.31
C PHE A 69 3.39 8.25 0.51
N TYR A 70 2.86 7.18 -0.10
CA TYR A 70 2.11 6.17 0.64
C TYR A 70 2.95 5.58 1.79
N CYS A 71 4.20 5.21 1.51
CA CYS A 71 5.09 4.61 2.51
C CYS A 71 5.43 5.58 3.65
N TRP A 72 5.72 6.83 3.30
CA TRP A 72 6.00 7.88 4.29
C TRP A 72 4.78 8.20 5.14
N GLY A 73 3.59 8.28 4.51
CA GLY A 73 2.33 8.42 5.23
C GLY A 73 2.09 7.27 6.20
N TRP A 74 2.31 6.04 5.76
CA TRP A 74 2.19 4.85 6.60
C TRP A 74 3.18 4.88 7.78
N ALA A 75 4.46 5.20 7.54
CA ALA A 75 5.44 5.35 8.61
C ALA A 75 5.02 6.43 9.65
N VAL A 76 4.55 7.59 9.18
CA VAL A 76 4.04 8.65 10.07
C VAL A 76 2.83 8.18 10.88
N VAL A 77 1.88 7.49 10.26
CA VAL A 77 0.70 6.95 10.96
C VAL A 77 1.11 5.96 12.04
N ILE A 78 2.05 5.05 11.76
CA ILE A 78 2.55 4.11 12.77
C ILE A 78 3.21 4.86 13.92
N ALA A 79 4.17 5.75 13.63
CA ALA A 79 4.92 6.47 14.66
C ALA A 79 4.01 7.33 15.55
N VAL A 80 3.09 8.08 14.95
CA VAL A 80 2.16 8.96 15.69
C VAL A 80 1.15 8.13 16.48
N SER A 81 0.60 7.06 15.90
CA SER A 81 -0.36 6.20 16.62
C SER A 81 0.30 5.46 17.77
N THR A 82 1.52 4.94 17.58
CA THR A 82 2.30 4.29 18.64
C THR A 82 2.61 5.26 19.78
N ALA A 83 3.07 6.48 19.44
CA ALA A 83 3.33 7.52 20.43
C ALA A 83 2.04 7.95 21.15
N PHE A 84 0.95 8.12 20.43
CA PHE A 84 -0.34 8.47 21.02
C PHE A 84 -0.79 7.42 22.04
N PHE A 85 -0.76 6.15 21.71
CA PHE A 85 -1.15 5.07 22.63
C PHE A 85 -0.18 4.90 23.80
N PHE A 86 1.11 5.18 23.57
CA PHE A 86 2.10 5.17 24.65
C PHE A 86 1.83 6.24 25.72
N PHE A 87 1.44 7.45 25.31
CA PHE A 87 1.20 8.56 26.24
C PHE A 87 -0.23 8.64 26.78
N PHE A 88 -1.22 8.26 25.98
CA PHE A 88 -2.64 8.48 26.28
C PHE A 88 -3.43 7.19 26.52
N GLY A 89 -2.82 6.03 26.34
CA GLY A 89 -3.48 4.73 26.49
C GLY A 89 -4.34 4.33 25.30
N THR A 90 -4.57 3.01 25.18
CA THR A 90 -5.34 2.42 24.07
C THR A 90 -6.85 2.71 24.16
N GLU A 91 -7.36 3.04 25.33
CA GLU A 91 -8.76 3.43 25.58
C GLU A 91 -9.15 4.71 24.82
N ASN A 92 -8.18 5.55 24.46
CA ASN A 92 -8.39 6.80 23.73
C ASN A 92 -8.38 6.64 22.20
N TRP A 93 -8.48 5.41 21.69
CA TRP A 93 -8.42 5.13 20.25
C TRP A 93 -9.44 5.93 19.41
N LYS A 94 -10.62 6.24 19.98
CA LYS A 94 -11.65 7.05 19.31
C LYS A 94 -11.16 8.47 18.99
N ILE A 95 -10.37 9.07 19.88
CA ILE A 95 -9.80 10.40 19.66
C ILE A 95 -8.79 10.31 18.51
N LEU A 96 -7.99 9.27 18.47
CA LEU A 96 -7.01 9.06 17.41
C LEU A 96 -7.69 8.90 16.03
N THR A 97 -8.80 8.16 15.94
CA THR A 97 -9.54 8.03 14.68
C THR A 97 -10.10 9.37 14.18
N LEU A 98 -10.56 10.25 15.08
CA LEU A 98 -10.99 11.60 14.72
C LEU A 98 -9.83 12.49 14.26
N ILE A 99 -8.65 12.37 14.89
CA ILE A 99 -7.45 13.08 14.42
C ILE A 99 -7.11 12.64 12.99
N TRP A 100 -7.13 11.33 12.71
CA TRP A 100 -6.88 10.82 11.36
C TRP A 100 -7.97 11.21 10.37
N ALA A 101 -9.23 11.31 10.79
CA ALA A 101 -10.34 11.78 9.94
C ALA A 101 -10.17 13.25 9.50
N ALA A 102 -9.45 14.07 10.25
CA ALA A 102 -9.21 15.47 9.89
C ALA A 102 -8.38 15.59 8.59
N PHE A 103 -7.45 14.69 8.31
CA PHE A 103 -6.62 14.75 7.10
C PHE A 103 -7.42 14.61 5.80
N PRO A 104 -8.25 13.59 5.60
CA PRO A 104 -9.08 13.52 4.39
C PRO A 104 -10.11 14.67 4.30
N ILE A 105 -10.59 15.21 5.43
CA ILE A 105 -11.44 16.42 5.41
C ILE A 105 -10.66 17.62 4.85
N LEU A 106 -9.45 17.86 5.33
CA LEU A 106 -8.59 18.94 4.84
C LEU A 106 -8.25 18.75 3.35
N ASN A 107 -7.92 17.52 2.94
CA ASN A 107 -7.68 17.20 1.54
C ASN A 107 -8.93 17.37 0.67
N MET A 108 -10.11 16.98 1.18
CA MET A 108 -11.37 17.20 0.50
C MET A 108 -11.56 18.69 0.15
N ILE A 109 -11.36 19.57 1.13
CA ILE A 109 -11.45 21.01 0.95
C ILE A 109 -10.40 21.50 -0.05
N TYR A 110 -9.16 21.04 0.08
CA TYR A 110 -8.06 21.41 -0.81
C TYR A 110 -8.35 21.04 -2.27
N PHE A 111 -8.84 19.82 -2.54
CA PHE A 111 -9.17 19.35 -3.89
C PHE A 111 -10.42 20.02 -4.51
N MET A 112 -11.17 20.79 -3.75
CA MET A 112 -12.23 21.64 -4.32
C MET A 112 -11.66 22.87 -5.07
N PHE A 113 -10.43 23.27 -4.76
CA PHE A 113 -9.78 24.46 -5.30
C PHE A 113 -8.61 24.16 -6.26
N VAL A 114 -8.12 22.93 -6.26
CA VAL A 114 -6.97 22.54 -7.10
C VAL A 114 -7.45 21.95 -8.41
N PRO A 115 -7.01 22.49 -9.57
CA PRO A 115 -7.27 21.85 -10.85
C PRO A 115 -6.52 20.53 -10.92
N VAL A 116 -7.25 19.43 -11.08
CA VAL A 116 -6.69 18.09 -11.30
C VAL A 116 -6.67 17.85 -12.80
N PHE A 117 -5.49 17.47 -13.33
CA PHE A 117 -5.42 16.94 -14.70
C PHE A 117 -6.26 15.67 -14.74
N SER A 118 -7.38 15.73 -15.44
CA SER A 118 -8.09 14.54 -15.85
C SER A 118 -7.30 13.92 -16.99
N PRO A 119 -7.03 12.60 -17.00
CA PRO A 119 -6.68 11.97 -18.27
C PRO A 119 -7.79 12.40 -19.23
N GLU A 120 -7.41 13.04 -20.33
CA GLU A 120 -8.39 13.27 -21.40
C GLU A 120 -9.07 11.93 -21.60
N ASP A 121 -10.38 11.89 -21.46
CA ASP A 121 -11.15 10.74 -21.87
C ASP A 121 -10.81 10.56 -23.34
N GLU A 122 -9.78 9.76 -23.62
CA GLU A 122 -9.62 9.20 -24.95
C GLU A 122 -10.94 8.46 -25.17
N GLU A 123 -11.84 9.12 -25.90
CA GLU A 123 -13.02 8.49 -26.45
C GLU A 123 -12.53 7.28 -27.21
N GLY A 124 -12.53 6.10 -26.55
CA GLY A 124 -12.02 4.89 -27.12
C GLY A 124 -10.95 4.13 -26.34
N GLY A 125 -10.75 4.37 -25.06
CA GLY A 125 -9.89 3.52 -24.21
C GLY A 125 -10.23 2.05 -24.42
N MET A 126 -9.22 1.17 -24.37
CA MET A 126 -9.34 -0.28 -24.64
C MET A 126 -10.56 -0.89 -23.93
N SER A 127 -11.36 -1.70 -24.65
CA SER A 127 -12.47 -2.42 -24.06
C SER A 127 -11.96 -3.50 -23.10
N LEU A 128 -12.74 -3.83 -22.06
CA LEU A 128 -12.38 -4.92 -21.14
C LEU A 128 -12.12 -6.24 -21.86
N LYS A 129 -12.91 -6.54 -22.89
CA LYS A 129 -12.74 -7.75 -23.70
C LYS A 129 -11.39 -7.75 -24.42
N SER A 130 -10.98 -6.61 -24.99
CA SER A 130 -9.67 -6.45 -25.63
C SER A 130 -8.54 -6.59 -24.61
N LEU A 131 -8.67 -5.94 -23.45
CA LEU A 131 -7.67 -6.00 -22.38
C LEU A 131 -7.45 -7.43 -21.89
N PHE A 132 -8.51 -8.17 -21.64
CA PHE A 132 -8.44 -9.59 -21.23
C PHE A 132 -7.89 -10.52 -22.32
N GLY A 133 -7.93 -10.10 -23.58
CA GLY A 133 -7.28 -10.80 -24.69
C GLY A 133 -5.76 -10.67 -24.73
N HIS A 134 -5.18 -9.68 -24.03
CA HIS A 134 -3.73 -9.49 -23.97
C HIS A 134 -3.05 -10.44 -22.99
N LYS A 135 -2.17 -11.31 -23.45
CA LYS A 135 -1.39 -12.21 -22.57
C LYS A 135 -0.55 -11.43 -21.56
N SER A 136 0.03 -10.30 -21.98
CA SER A 136 0.80 -9.41 -21.10
C SER A 136 -0.05 -8.87 -19.95
N PHE A 137 -1.35 -8.65 -20.12
CA PHE A 137 -2.22 -8.21 -19.05
C PHE A 137 -2.30 -9.22 -17.89
N TRP A 138 -2.45 -10.50 -18.20
CA TRP A 138 -2.52 -11.55 -17.18
C TRP A 138 -1.21 -11.75 -16.43
N LEU A 139 -0.07 -11.57 -17.14
CA LEU A 139 1.23 -11.59 -16.48
C LEU A 139 1.36 -10.40 -15.50
N LEU A 140 1.00 -9.19 -15.95
CA LEU A 140 1.02 -8.00 -15.10
C LEU A 140 0.03 -8.08 -13.93
N PHE A 141 -1.13 -8.68 -14.15
CA PHE A 141 -2.13 -8.97 -13.12
C PHE A 141 -1.54 -9.91 -12.05
N ALA A 142 -0.88 -10.98 -12.46
CA ALA A 142 -0.19 -11.89 -11.54
C ALA A 142 0.98 -11.20 -10.81
N MET A 143 1.75 -10.37 -11.50
CA MET A 143 2.84 -9.59 -10.89
C MET A 143 2.30 -8.64 -9.82
N MET A 144 1.18 -7.96 -10.08
CA MET A 144 0.56 -7.04 -9.12
C MET A 144 0.00 -7.79 -7.91
N PHE A 145 -0.67 -8.93 -8.14
CA PHE A 145 -1.13 -9.82 -7.06
C PHE A 145 0.04 -10.23 -6.15
N VAL A 146 1.15 -10.70 -6.74
CA VAL A 146 2.34 -11.12 -5.99
C VAL A 146 2.97 -9.93 -5.26
N ALA A 147 3.02 -8.75 -5.89
CA ALA A 147 3.54 -7.54 -5.25
C ALA A 147 2.77 -7.20 -3.97
N GLY A 148 1.42 -7.18 -4.03
CA GLY A 148 0.57 -6.94 -2.88
C GLY A 148 0.69 -8.03 -1.81
N ALA A 149 0.69 -9.30 -2.22
CA ALA A 149 0.86 -10.41 -1.29
C ALA A 149 2.19 -10.34 -0.53
N CYS A 150 3.30 -10.10 -1.24
CA CYS A 150 4.63 -9.97 -0.62
C CYS A 150 4.76 -8.73 0.26
N GLU A 151 4.08 -7.64 -0.07
CA GLU A 151 4.10 -6.42 0.74
C GLU A 151 3.38 -6.65 2.08
N LEU A 152 2.13 -7.11 2.06
CA LEU A 152 1.32 -7.21 3.27
C LEU A 152 1.56 -8.48 4.08
N ALA A 153 1.99 -9.58 3.47
CA ALA A 153 2.21 -10.83 4.19
C ALA A 153 3.19 -10.68 5.36
N ILE A 154 4.31 -9.98 5.16
CA ILE A 154 5.27 -9.72 6.23
C ILE A 154 4.87 -8.50 7.07
N SER A 155 4.52 -7.39 6.44
CA SER A 155 4.35 -6.12 7.15
C SER A 155 3.22 -6.16 8.17
N GLN A 156 2.13 -6.89 7.90
CA GLN A 156 1.01 -7.04 8.82
C GLN A 156 1.37 -7.83 10.08
N TRP A 157 2.25 -8.81 9.96
CA TRP A 157 2.70 -9.62 11.09
C TRP A 157 4.00 -9.11 11.75
N ALA A 158 4.65 -8.09 11.17
CA ALA A 158 5.99 -7.64 11.55
C ALA A 158 6.07 -7.16 13.00
N SER A 159 5.04 -6.47 13.53
CA SER A 159 5.02 -6.03 14.92
C SER A 159 4.95 -7.22 15.88
N THR A 160 3.96 -8.10 15.69
CA THR A 160 3.80 -9.31 16.51
C THR A 160 5.06 -10.19 16.45
N PHE A 161 5.64 -10.33 15.25
CA PHE A 161 6.88 -11.06 15.07
C PHE A 161 8.04 -10.44 15.86
N ALA A 162 8.20 -9.10 15.83
CA ALA A 162 9.22 -8.40 16.60
C ALA A 162 9.01 -8.56 18.11
N GLU A 163 7.78 -8.42 18.60
CA GLU A 163 7.42 -8.61 20.01
C GLU A 163 7.77 -10.02 20.48
N MET A 164 7.30 -11.04 19.76
CA MET A 164 7.52 -12.45 20.14
C MET A 164 8.99 -12.87 20.00
N SER A 165 9.69 -12.40 18.96
CA SER A 165 11.07 -12.77 18.70
C SER A 165 12.06 -12.09 19.63
N LEU A 166 11.87 -10.81 19.95
CA LEU A 166 12.79 -10.02 20.76
C LEU A 166 12.38 -9.95 22.24
N GLY A 167 11.13 -10.28 22.57
CA GLY A 167 10.58 -10.06 23.92
C GLY A 167 10.47 -8.60 24.29
N VAL A 168 10.21 -7.73 23.30
CA VAL A 168 10.08 -6.27 23.47
C VAL A 168 8.63 -5.85 23.65
N SER A 169 8.41 -4.61 24.10
CA SER A 169 7.07 -4.05 24.20
C SER A 169 6.45 -3.82 22.83
N LYS A 170 5.10 -3.74 22.78
CA LYS A 170 4.32 -3.44 21.58
C LYS A 170 4.86 -2.21 20.84
N ALA A 171 5.13 -1.12 21.56
CA ALA A 171 5.64 0.11 20.96
C ALA A 171 7.00 -0.10 20.24
N VAL A 172 7.89 -0.88 20.83
CA VAL A 172 9.18 -1.22 20.19
C VAL A 172 8.95 -2.17 19.01
N GLY A 173 8.01 -3.12 19.12
CA GLY A 173 7.62 -4.01 18.05
C GLY A 173 7.07 -3.27 16.83
N ASP A 174 6.21 -2.27 17.04
CA ASP A 174 5.65 -1.43 15.97
C ASP A 174 6.75 -0.61 15.26
N MET A 175 7.73 -0.11 16.00
CA MET A 175 8.85 0.65 15.41
C MET A 175 9.87 -0.25 14.70
N ALA A 176 10.21 -1.39 15.28
CA ALA A 176 11.17 -2.32 14.70
C ALA A 176 10.61 -3.10 13.50
N GLY A 177 9.32 -3.43 13.50
CA GLY A 177 8.63 -4.17 12.45
C GLY A 177 8.05 -3.25 11.37
N PRO A 178 6.75 -2.92 11.43
CA PRO A 178 6.04 -2.24 10.33
C PRO A 178 6.54 -0.82 10.04
N PHE A 179 7.02 -0.06 11.04
CA PHE A 179 7.59 1.26 10.79
C PHE A 179 8.87 1.18 9.96
N SER A 180 9.82 0.32 10.37
CA SER A 180 11.08 0.15 9.64
C SER A 180 10.83 -0.41 8.23
N PHE A 181 9.87 -1.33 8.07
CA PHE A 181 9.43 -1.83 6.78
C PHE A 181 8.94 -0.69 5.88
N ALA A 182 8.02 0.16 6.37
CA ALA A 182 7.48 1.29 5.62
C ALA A 182 8.56 2.30 5.21
N VAL A 183 9.50 2.63 6.12
CA VAL A 183 10.63 3.53 5.84
C VAL A 183 11.55 2.96 4.75
N LEU A 184 11.89 1.67 4.84
CA LEU A 184 12.76 1.03 3.85
C LEU A 184 12.08 0.90 2.49
N MET A 185 10.78 0.60 2.47
CA MET A 185 9.97 0.58 1.25
C MET A 185 9.90 1.97 0.60
N GLY A 186 9.63 3.02 1.38
CA GLY A 186 9.61 4.40 0.90
C GLY A 186 10.97 4.85 0.38
N THR A 187 12.04 4.47 1.06
CA THR A 187 13.42 4.72 0.63
C THR A 187 13.72 4.05 -0.71
N SER A 188 13.34 2.79 -0.89
CA SER A 188 13.51 2.06 -2.16
C SER A 188 12.77 2.76 -3.31
N ARG A 189 11.51 3.15 -3.10
CA ARG A 189 10.72 3.91 -4.10
C ARG A 189 11.35 5.26 -4.45
N LEU A 190 11.83 5.98 -3.44
CA LEU A 190 12.49 7.27 -3.65
C LEU A 190 13.83 7.11 -4.37
N LEU A 191 14.63 6.10 -4.03
CA LEU A 191 15.88 5.79 -4.71
C LEU A 191 15.63 5.43 -6.18
N TYR A 192 14.66 4.55 -6.45
CA TYR A 192 14.32 4.23 -7.83
C TYR A 192 13.83 5.46 -8.60
N SER A 193 12.99 6.30 -8.00
CA SER A 193 12.56 7.55 -8.64
C SER A 193 13.74 8.40 -9.11
N ARG A 194 14.82 8.50 -8.32
CA ARG A 194 16.02 9.26 -8.66
C ARG A 194 16.92 8.55 -9.68
N LEU A 195 16.97 7.22 -9.64
CA LEU A 195 17.85 6.39 -10.45
C LEU A 195 17.19 5.89 -11.75
N SER A 196 15.89 6.07 -11.94
CA SER A 196 15.12 5.54 -13.06
C SER A 196 15.63 5.92 -14.45
N LYS A 197 16.37 7.02 -14.57
CA LYS A 197 17.05 7.40 -15.83
C LYS A 197 18.32 6.59 -16.11
N LYS A 198 18.90 5.93 -15.11
CA LYS A 198 20.16 5.18 -15.19
C LYS A 198 19.96 3.69 -14.99
N LEU A 199 18.94 3.30 -14.28
CA LEU A 199 18.62 1.91 -13.94
C LEU A 199 17.36 1.49 -14.69
N ASP A 200 17.52 0.52 -15.58
CA ASP A 200 16.40 -0.06 -16.33
C ASP A 200 15.36 -0.67 -15.38
N LEU A 201 14.09 -0.46 -15.68
CA LEU A 201 12.99 -0.92 -14.84
C LEU A 201 12.95 -2.45 -14.68
N ASN A 202 13.20 -3.20 -15.77
CA ASN A 202 13.18 -4.66 -15.69
C ASN A 202 14.30 -5.18 -14.80
N VAL A 203 15.48 -4.56 -14.88
CA VAL A 203 16.62 -4.88 -13.99
C VAL A 203 16.29 -4.56 -12.55
N ALA A 204 15.68 -3.39 -12.27
CA ALA A 204 15.27 -3.01 -10.93
C ALA A 204 14.23 -4.00 -10.36
N MET A 205 13.22 -4.37 -11.15
CA MET A 205 12.19 -5.35 -10.77
C MET A 205 12.80 -6.74 -10.51
N PHE A 206 13.74 -7.17 -11.35
CA PHE A 206 14.42 -8.46 -11.16
C PHE A 206 15.27 -8.49 -9.89
N ILE A 207 16.06 -7.45 -9.63
CA ILE A 207 16.83 -7.30 -8.38
C ILE A 207 15.90 -7.30 -7.16
N SER A 208 14.80 -6.54 -7.25
CA SER A 208 13.77 -6.50 -6.20
C SER A 208 13.19 -7.88 -5.92
N GLY A 209 12.90 -8.67 -6.95
CA GLY A 209 12.42 -10.05 -6.80
C GLY A 209 13.42 -10.94 -6.07
N ILE A 210 14.70 -10.90 -6.44
CA ILE A 210 15.77 -11.67 -5.76
C ILE A 210 15.90 -11.23 -4.29
N LEU A 211 15.93 -9.92 -4.03
CA LEU A 211 16.00 -9.38 -2.68
C LEU A 211 14.78 -9.77 -1.85
N CYS A 212 13.59 -9.81 -2.45
CA CYS A 212 12.37 -10.24 -1.78
C CYS A 212 12.48 -11.70 -1.32
N ILE A 213 12.87 -12.61 -2.22
CA ILE A 213 13.11 -14.02 -1.88
C ILE A 213 14.16 -14.13 -0.76
N THR A 214 15.27 -13.41 -0.89
CA THR A 214 16.33 -13.40 0.12
C THR A 214 15.82 -12.91 1.48
N GLY A 215 15.06 -11.82 1.50
CA GLY A 215 14.46 -11.28 2.70
C GLY A 215 13.51 -12.27 3.38
N TYR A 216 12.63 -12.94 2.62
CA TYR A 216 11.75 -13.98 3.14
C TYR A 216 12.52 -15.17 3.71
N LEU A 217 13.57 -15.63 3.04
CA LEU A 217 14.43 -16.71 3.55
C LEU A 217 15.15 -16.31 4.84
N LEU A 218 15.67 -15.08 4.92
CA LEU A 218 16.30 -14.57 6.14
C LEU A 218 15.31 -14.38 7.29
N THR A 219 14.06 -14.05 6.99
CA THR A 219 13.02 -13.91 8.02
C THR A 219 12.60 -15.25 8.58
N SER A 220 12.60 -16.34 7.78
CA SER A 220 11.99 -17.62 8.15
C SER A 220 12.98 -18.72 8.56
N LEU A 221 14.17 -18.78 7.98
CA LEU A 221 15.06 -19.93 8.19
C LEU A 221 16.04 -19.81 9.38
N PRO A 222 16.70 -18.65 9.63
CA PRO A 222 17.67 -18.56 10.71
C PRO A 222 17.03 -18.57 12.10
N GLN A 223 17.67 -19.23 13.06
CA GLN A 223 17.27 -19.17 14.48
C GLN A 223 17.81 -17.90 15.20
N ASN A 224 18.26 -16.92 14.45
CA ASN A 224 18.80 -15.66 14.99
C ASN A 224 17.79 -14.54 14.80
N ARG A 225 17.26 -14.04 15.90
CA ARG A 225 16.22 -12.99 15.95
C ARG A 225 16.59 -11.71 15.22
N ILE A 226 17.87 -11.30 15.30
CA ILE A 226 18.36 -10.07 14.63
C ILE A 226 18.38 -10.30 13.11
N VAL A 227 18.85 -11.47 12.65
CA VAL A 227 18.87 -11.81 11.23
C VAL A 227 17.45 -11.83 10.66
N ASN A 228 16.50 -12.35 11.43
CA ASN A 228 15.10 -12.39 11.01
C ASN A 228 14.50 -10.97 10.85
N LEU A 229 14.80 -10.05 11.76
CA LEU A 229 14.39 -8.64 11.61
C LEU A 229 15.08 -7.92 10.46
N VAL A 230 16.36 -8.21 10.21
CA VAL A 230 17.05 -7.72 9.01
C VAL A 230 16.35 -8.24 7.75
N GLY A 231 15.90 -9.51 7.78
CA GLY A 231 15.07 -10.08 6.71
C GLY A 231 13.79 -9.28 6.45
N VAL A 232 13.06 -8.90 7.50
CA VAL A 232 11.86 -8.03 7.39
C VAL A 232 12.21 -6.69 6.72
N GLY A 233 13.33 -6.07 7.11
CA GLY A 233 13.80 -4.83 6.50
C GLY A 233 14.17 -5.00 5.02
N ILE A 234 14.85 -6.08 4.66
CA ILE A 234 15.18 -6.41 3.26
C ILE A 234 13.90 -6.63 2.45
N CYS A 235 12.90 -7.30 3.00
CA CYS A 235 11.60 -7.44 2.36
C CYS A 235 10.97 -6.06 2.10
N GLY A 236 10.93 -5.18 3.10
CA GLY A 236 10.39 -3.83 2.94
C GLY A 236 11.09 -3.06 1.81
N PHE A 237 12.43 -3.07 1.79
CA PHE A 237 13.19 -2.43 0.72
C PHE A 237 12.90 -3.05 -0.66
N SER A 238 12.82 -4.37 -0.73
CA SER A 238 12.67 -5.11 -1.99
C SER A 238 11.30 -4.90 -2.64
N VAL A 239 10.20 -4.94 -1.87
CA VAL A 239 8.85 -4.79 -2.42
C VAL A 239 8.56 -3.37 -2.92
N GLY A 240 9.38 -2.39 -2.54
CA GLY A 240 9.16 -0.99 -2.86
C GLY A 240 8.95 -0.71 -4.35
N VAL A 241 9.73 -1.32 -5.22
CA VAL A 241 9.65 -1.09 -6.68
C VAL A 241 8.58 -1.95 -7.36
N LEU A 242 8.14 -3.06 -6.74
CA LEU A 242 7.28 -4.04 -7.41
C LEU A 242 5.93 -3.47 -7.84
N TRP A 243 5.26 -2.74 -6.96
CA TRP A 243 3.94 -2.16 -7.25
C TRP A 243 4.03 -1.04 -8.32
N PRO A 244 4.75 0.09 -8.10
CA PRO A 244 4.86 1.15 -9.10
C PRO A 244 5.53 0.69 -10.39
N GLY A 245 6.46 -0.24 -10.30
CA GLY A 245 7.11 -0.84 -11.46
C GLY A 245 6.15 -1.64 -12.34
N THR A 246 5.22 -2.39 -11.73
CA THR A 246 4.21 -3.14 -12.49
C THR A 246 3.27 -2.18 -13.25
N TYR A 247 2.84 -1.06 -12.64
CA TYR A 247 2.09 -0.04 -13.36
C TYR A 247 2.89 0.54 -14.54
N SER A 248 4.15 0.88 -14.33
CA SER A 248 5.00 1.42 -15.37
C SER A 248 5.27 0.42 -16.50
N LEU A 249 5.41 -0.86 -16.20
CA LEU A 249 5.48 -1.93 -17.21
C LEU A 249 4.16 -2.08 -17.98
N ALA A 250 3.03 -1.93 -17.28
CA ALA A 250 1.71 -2.04 -17.90
C ALA A 250 1.49 -0.96 -18.95
N THR A 251 1.80 0.29 -18.65
CA THR A 251 1.67 1.41 -19.59
C THR A 251 2.61 1.28 -20.82
N LYS A 252 3.78 0.69 -20.61
CA LYS A 252 4.72 0.39 -21.72
C LYS A 252 4.24 -0.76 -22.60
N SER A 253 3.69 -1.81 -21.99
CA SER A 253 3.33 -3.05 -22.69
C SER A 253 1.96 -3.01 -23.36
N ILE A 254 1.03 -2.25 -22.80
CA ILE A 254 -0.39 -2.18 -23.23
C ILE A 254 -0.77 -0.73 -23.45
N LYS A 255 -0.52 -0.25 -24.66
CA LYS A 255 -0.91 1.12 -25.05
C LYS A 255 -2.42 1.25 -25.12
N GLY A 256 -2.97 2.34 -24.57
CA GLY A 256 -4.42 2.57 -24.56
C GLY A 256 -5.18 1.77 -23.48
N GLY A 257 -4.50 1.10 -22.54
CA GLY A 257 -5.13 0.38 -21.42
C GLY A 257 -5.95 1.29 -20.50
N GLY A 258 -5.52 2.54 -20.33
CA GLY A 258 -6.25 3.59 -19.64
C GLY A 258 -6.60 3.25 -18.19
N THR A 259 -7.53 4.01 -17.60
CA THR A 259 -7.98 3.84 -16.20
C THR A 259 -8.49 2.43 -15.89
N LYS A 260 -9.12 1.75 -16.86
CA LYS A 260 -9.61 0.38 -16.67
C LYS A 260 -8.49 -0.61 -16.35
N MET A 261 -7.35 -0.49 -17.04
CA MET A 261 -6.18 -1.32 -16.78
C MET A 261 -5.62 -1.06 -15.39
N PHE A 262 -5.45 0.21 -15.00
CA PHE A 262 -4.98 0.58 -13.67
C PHE A 262 -5.90 0.03 -12.57
N SER A 263 -7.23 0.17 -12.73
CA SER A 263 -8.21 -0.32 -11.75
C SER A 263 -8.15 -1.83 -11.57
N LEU A 264 -8.00 -2.59 -12.66
CA LEU A 264 -7.92 -4.05 -12.57
C LEU A 264 -6.58 -4.52 -11.99
N LEU A 265 -5.49 -3.81 -12.26
CA LEU A 265 -4.20 -4.10 -11.63
C LEU A 265 -4.21 -3.75 -10.15
N ALA A 266 -4.81 -2.61 -9.73
CA ALA A 266 -5.03 -2.29 -8.33
C ALA A 266 -5.82 -3.42 -7.63
N PHE A 267 -6.94 -3.83 -8.21
CA PHE A 267 -7.76 -4.92 -7.69
C PHE A 267 -6.98 -6.23 -7.53
N ALA A 268 -6.08 -6.56 -8.48
CA ALA A 268 -5.19 -7.72 -8.34
C ALA A 268 -4.25 -7.59 -7.13
N GLY A 269 -3.67 -6.39 -6.95
CA GLY A 269 -2.83 -6.08 -5.81
C GLY A 269 -3.57 -6.19 -4.48
N ASP A 270 -4.78 -5.64 -4.41
CA ASP A 270 -5.64 -5.71 -3.21
C ASP A 270 -6.01 -7.14 -2.83
N ILE A 271 -6.32 -7.98 -3.82
CA ILE A 271 -6.52 -9.43 -3.57
C ILE A 271 -5.24 -10.04 -2.99
N GLY A 272 -4.07 -9.68 -3.52
CA GLY A 272 -2.77 -10.09 -2.99
C GLY A 272 -2.58 -9.62 -1.55
N CYS A 273 -2.83 -8.34 -1.28
CA CYS A 273 -2.76 -7.73 0.05
C CYS A 273 -3.67 -8.41 1.08
N ALA A 274 -4.86 -8.81 0.68
CA ALA A 274 -5.81 -9.50 1.55
C ALA A 274 -5.43 -10.97 1.76
N SER A 275 -5.03 -11.68 0.70
CA SER A 275 -4.76 -13.12 0.74
C SER A 275 -3.38 -13.46 1.34
N GLY A 276 -2.36 -12.62 1.14
CA GLY A 276 -1.00 -12.86 1.62
C GLY A 276 -0.92 -13.08 3.14
N PRO A 277 -1.35 -12.11 3.96
CA PRO A 277 -1.33 -12.26 5.42
C PRO A 277 -2.25 -13.38 5.92
N ALA A 278 -3.42 -13.55 5.30
CA ALA A 278 -4.36 -14.61 5.66
C ALA A 278 -3.74 -16.00 5.43
N PHE A 279 -3.06 -16.19 4.31
CA PHE A 279 -2.38 -17.44 3.97
C PHE A 279 -1.22 -17.75 4.93
N LEU A 280 -0.41 -16.72 5.27
CA LEU A 280 0.64 -16.88 6.28
C LEU A 280 0.08 -17.22 7.65
N GLY A 281 -0.98 -16.56 8.09
CA GLY A 281 -1.65 -16.86 9.35
C GLY A 281 -2.19 -18.28 9.39
N PHE A 282 -2.79 -18.75 8.30
CA PHE A 282 -3.28 -20.12 8.17
C PHE A 282 -2.14 -21.16 8.24
N ILE A 283 -1.04 -20.93 7.51
CA ILE A 283 0.13 -21.82 7.55
C ILE A 283 0.73 -21.86 8.96
N SER A 284 0.91 -20.69 9.59
CA SER A 284 1.46 -20.60 10.94
C SER A 284 0.61 -21.38 11.94
N SER A 285 -0.72 -21.24 11.87
CA SER A 285 -1.62 -21.98 12.76
C SER A 285 -1.66 -23.49 12.52
N ALA A 286 -1.37 -23.93 11.29
CA ALA A 286 -1.36 -25.35 10.93
C ALA A 286 0.00 -26.03 11.20
N ALA A 287 1.09 -25.25 11.18
CA ALA A 287 2.45 -25.77 11.40
C ALA A 287 2.89 -25.74 12.87
N GLY A 288 2.14 -25.09 13.76
CA GLY A 288 2.42 -24.96 15.20
C GLY A 288 3.22 -23.73 15.49
#